data_a4766a1f571f7acf7f90d162d6211d40
#
_entry.id   a4766a1f571f7acf7f90d162d6211d40
#
_cell.length_a   1.000
_cell.length_b   1.000
_cell.length_c   1.000
_cell.angle_alpha   90.00
_cell.angle_beta   90.00
_cell.angle_gamma   90.00
#
_symmetry.space_group_name_H-M   'P 1'
#
loop_
_entity.id
_entity.type
_entity.pdbx_description
1 polymer ?
#
loop_
_entity_poly.entity_id
_entity_poly.type
_entity_poly.pdbx_seq_one_letter_code
_entity_poly.pdbx_strand_id
1 'polypeptide(L)'
;MSVLLPVFEWFTYVALSLLLGFVVLQYVPLTKKPTILLSKRWLLASAAAVAIFSVGNSLEIILSFSKIRGLGETVRLVLLETRTGHAWIFVVLIAILCMVAVSIESHPHMYTLLTVALVGGISYASHAASASALSGMLSHSLHILAVGLWGGVVLIVAAFSKETSNWKSFLSWFTPFAIACFVLLSLSGFISMVIIMGLSNYVNSWATDYGQSLLLKHITIIPLLAFAVINGFLMKKAIKHPEYKPVMWIRAESIILLIIFLFTAIMVTQSPPTNISHMTMDSSILPFIYGKQVTLPLTFNVTVVGILFLFVALLFFVYLLICFYKKTVWLSVLSAGLFVFAFYIAMMTSIQV
;
A
#
# COMPACT_ATOMS: atom_id res chain seq x y z
N MET A 1 -13.31 -17.24 -3.62
CA MET A 1 -11.99 -16.88 -4.19
C MET A 1 -11.75 -15.38 -4.18
N SER A 2 -12.74 -14.56 -4.44
CA SER A 2 -12.61 -13.09 -4.52
C SER A 2 -11.99 -12.40 -3.28
N VAL A 3 -12.09 -12.98 -2.09
CA VAL A 3 -11.56 -12.40 -0.84
C VAL A 3 -10.16 -12.94 -0.48
N LEU A 4 -9.79 -14.13 -0.93
CA LEU A 4 -8.53 -14.77 -0.54
C LEU A 4 -7.30 -14.12 -1.17
N LEU A 5 -7.38 -13.76 -2.45
CA LEU A 5 -6.27 -13.15 -3.19
C LEU A 5 -5.86 -11.78 -2.63
N PRO A 6 -6.79 -10.84 -2.36
CA PRO A 6 -6.45 -9.59 -1.68
C PRO A 6 -5.79 -9.79 -0.32
N VAL A 7 -6.19 -10.81 0.45
CA VAL A 7 -5.55 -11.13 1.73
C VAL A 7 -4.10 -11.57 1.52
N PHE A 8 -3.82 -12.39 0.51
CA PHE A 8 -2.46 -12.81 0.17
C PHE A 8 -1.58 -11.62 -0.23
N GLU A 9 -2.07 -10.76 -1.10
CA GLU A 9 -1.35 -9.56 -1.52
C GLU A 9 -1.10 -8.61 -0.33
N TRP A 10 -2.10 -8.42 0.54
CA TRP A 10 -1.96 -7.59 1.72
C TRP A 10 -0.84 -8.09 2.66
N PHE A 11 -0.82 -9.40 2.96
CA PHE A 11 0.25 -9.98 3.78
C PHE A 11 1.62 -9.89 3.11
N THR A 12 1.69 -10.03 1.77
CA THR A 12 2.93 -9.84 1.01
C THR A 12 3.46 -8.42 1.18
N TYR A 13 2.61 -7.38 1.04
CA TYR A 13 3.04 -5.98 1.19
C TYR A 13 3.46 -5.66 2.62
N VAL A 14 2.73 -6.11 3.62
CA VAL A 14 3.08 -5.90 5.03
C VAL A 14 4.43 -6.59 5.35
N ALA A 15 4.60 -7.84 4.97
CA ALA A 15 5.80 -8.61 5.24
C ALA A 15 7.04 -8.03 4.52
N LEU A 16 6.90 -7.67 3.24
CA LEU A 16 7.95 -7.03 2.46
C LEU A 16 8.33 -5.66 3.05
N SER A 17 7.34 -4.87 3.50
CA SER A 17 7.60 -3.59 4.15
C SER A 17 8.35 -3.75 5.47
N LEU A 18 8.06 -4.78 6.27
CA LEU A 18 8.83 -5.08 7.49
C LEU A 18 10.29 -5.41 7.17
N LEU A 19 10.56 -6.19 6.11
CA LEU A 19 11.93 -6.48 5.69
C LEU A 19 12.66 -5.21 5.19
N LEU A 20 12.01 -4.38 4.37
CA LEU A 20 12.57 -3.13 3.87
C LEU A 20 12.81 -2.10 4.99
N GLY A 21 11.87 -1.95 5.92
CA GLY A 21 12.02 -1.09 7.09
C GLY A 21 13.15 -1.56 8.02
N PHE A 22 13.31 -2.87 8.18
CA PHE A 22 14.45 -3.44 8.91
C PHE A 22 15.78 -3.06 8.23
N VAL A 23 15.88 -3.17 6.92
CA VAL A 23 17.09 -2.75 6.17
C VAL A 23 17.43 -1.30 6.46
N VAL A 24 16.48 -0.37 6.37
CA VAL A 24 16.72 1.05 6.69
C VAL A 24 17.28 1.20 8.10
N LEU A 25 16.66 0.54 9.08
CA LEU A 25 17.04 0.65 10.48
C LEU A 25 18.41 0.04 10.81
N GLN A 26 18.96 -0.85 9.96
CA GLN A 26 20.33 -1.36 10.11
C GLN A 26 21.40 -0.28 9.86
N TYR A 27 21.12 0.68 8.99
CA TYR A 27 22.04 1.78 8.69
C TYR A 27 21.92 2.96 9.65
N VAL A 28 20.92 2.96 10.55
CA VAL A 28 20.68 4.05 11.50
C VAL A 28 21.33 3.73 12.84
N PRO A 29 22.23 4.61 13.36
CA PRO A 29 22.83 4.43 14.68
C PRO A 29 21.77 4.32 15.79
N LEU A 30 22.07 3.56 16.85
CA LEU A 30 21.17 3.38 18.00
C LEU A 30 20.78 4.70 18.68
N THR A 31 21.67 5.68 18.68
CA THR A 31 21.43 7.03 19.24
C THR A 31 20.44 7.87 18.41
N LYS A 32 20.14 7.44 17.19
CA LYS A 32 19.24 8.14 16.25
C LYS A 32 17.92 7.41 16.01
N LYS A 33 17.62 6.38 16.77
CA LYS A 33 16.36 5.64 16.69
C LYS A 33 15.83 5.30 18.09
N PRO A 34 14.50 5.14 18.28
CA PRO A 34 13.97 4.63 19.54
C PRO A 34 14.43 3.18 19.78
N THR A 35 14.31 2.71 21.02
CA THR A 35 14.57 1.30 21.35
C THR A 35 13.53 0.41 20.70
N ILE A 36 13.94 -0.41 19.73
CA ILE A 36 13.08 -1.30 18.93
C ILE A 36 13.36 -2.75 19.31
N LEU A 37 12.32 -3.48 19.73
CA LEU A 37 12.40 -4.88 20.14
C LEU A 37 11.90 -5.82 19.03
N LEU A 38 12.47 -5.70 17.84
CA LEU A 38 12.19 -6.58 16.72
C LEU A 38 13.05 -7.85 16.83
N SER A 39 12.45 -8.99 17.14
CA SER A 39 13.16 -10.27 17.22
C SER A 39 13.39 -10.87 15.83
N LYS A 40 14.43 -11.72 15.69
CA LYS A 40 14.70 -12.51 14.46
C LYS A 40 13.48 -13.29 13.97
N ARG A 41 12.62 -13.79 14.89
CA ARG A 41 11.41 -14.56 14.54
C ARG A 41 10.48 -13.77 13.64
N TRP A 42 10.31 -12.47 13.87
CA TRP A 42 9.48 -11.61 13.02
C TRP A 42 10.07 -11.43 11.62
N LEU A 43 11.40 -11.33 11.50
CA LEU A 43 12.06 -11.23 10.20
C LEU A 43 11.97 -12.54 9.42
N LEU A 44 12.18 -13.68 10.08
CA LEU A 44 12.00 -15.01 9.49
C LEU A 44 10.54 -15.21 9.06
N ALA A 45 9.58 -14.86 9.91
CA ALA A 45 8.16 -14.93 9.58
C ALA A 45 7.80 -14.01 8.40
N SER A 46 8.38 -12.80 8.32
CA SER A 46 8.17 -11.89 7.20
C SER A 46 8.75 -12.45 5.89
N ALA A 47 9.94 -13.02 5.90
CA ALA A 47 10.51 -13.64 4.71
C ALA A 47 9.70 -14.86 4.25
N ALA A 48 9.27 -15.72 5.19
CA ALA A 48 8.38 -16.84 4.90
C ALA A 48 7.01 -16.37 4.38
N ALA A 49 6.45 -15.31 4.95
CA ALA A 49 5.18 -14.73 4.49
C ALA A 49 5.29 -14.20 3.06
N VAL A 50 6.38 -13.52 2.69
CA VAL A 50 6.60 -13.11 1.29
C VAL A 50 6.64 -14.32 0.37
N ALA A 51 7.36 -15.41 0.72
CA ALA A 51 7.43 -16.62 -0.10
C ALA A 51 6.06 -17.29 -0.29
N ILE A 52 5.27 -17.39 0.80
CA ILE A 52 3.99 -18.09 0.80
C ILE A 52 2.92 -17.25 0.12
N PHE A 53 2.75 -16.00 0.52
CA PHE A 53 1.62 -15.19 0.09
C PHE A 53 1.80 -14.58 -1.31
N SER A 54 3.02 -14.42 -1.82
CA SER A 54 3.25 -13.97 -3.21
C SER A 54 2.80 -14.97 -4.29
N VAL A 55 2.34 -16.16 -3.92
CA VAL A 55 1.77 -17.16 -4.85
C VAL A 55 0.43 -16.72 -5.45
N GLY A 56 -0.21 -15.66 -4.90
CA GLY A 56 -1.61 -15.28 -5.19
C GLY A 56 -1.96 -15.34 -6.68
N ASN A 57 -1.25 -14.59 -7.53
CA ASN A 57 -1.52 -14.53 -8.97
C ASN A 57 -1.33 -15.90 -9.67
N SER A 58 -0.30 -16.67 -9.30
CA SER A 58 -0.09 -18.02 -9.85
C SER A 58 -1.20 -18.97 -9.41
N LEU A 59 -1.64 -18.87 -8.16
CA LEU A 59 -2.73 -19.67 -7.61
C LEU A 59 -4.06 -19.39 -8.32
N GLU A 60 -4.36 -18.15 -8.63
CA GLU A 60 -5.55 -17.77 -9.39
C GLU A 60 -5.59 -18.45 -10.75
N ILE A 61 -4.49 -18.39 -11.50
CA ILE A 61 -4.37 -19.04 -12.82
C ILE A 61 -4.53 -20.56 -12.66
N ILE A 62 -3.85 -21.18 -11.69
CA ILE A 62 -3.94 -22.61 -11.44
C ILE A 62 -5.39 -23.02 -11.17
N LEU A 63 -6.09 -22.34 -10.27
CA LEU A 63 -7.47 -22.67 -9.91
C LEU A 63 -8.46 -22.45 -11.06
N SER A 64 -8.22 -21.45 -11.90
CA SER A 64 -9.06 -21.15 -13.06
C SER A 64 -8.95 -22.22 -14.16
N PHE A 65 -7.73 -22.69 -14.46
CA PHE A 65 -7.48 -23.60 -15.57
C PHE A 65 -7.40 -25.08 -15.19
N SER A 66 -7.26 -25.42 -13.90
CA SER A 66 -7.18 -26.81 -13.44
C SER A 66 -8.40 -27.66 -13.76
N LYS A 67 -9.58 -27.03 -13.86
CA LYS A 67 -10.84 -27.69 -14.24
C LYS A 67 -10.85 -28.16 -15.71
N ILE A 68 -10.04 -27.53 -16.57
CA ILE A 68 -9.99 -27.81 -18.02
C ILE A 68 -8.89 -28.78 -18.34
N ARG A 69 -7.69 -28.61 -17.77
CA ARG A 69 -6.47 -29.35 -18.10
C ARG A 69 -6.01 -30.35 -17.04
N GLY A 70 -6.68 -30.41 -15.90
CA GLY A 70 -6.22 -31.15 -14.73
C GLY A 70 -5.20 -30.36 -13.90
N LEU A 71 -5.14 -30.66 -12.60
CA LEU A 71 -4.32 -29.91 -11.64
C LEU A 71 -2.82 -30.01 -11.91
N GLY A 72 -2.30 -31.23 -12.12
CA GLY A 72 -0.84 -31.47 -12.29
C GLY A 72 -0.27 -30.76 -13.51
N GLU A 73 -0.93 -30.88 -14.67
CA GLU A 73 -0.50 -30.21 -15.90
C GLU A 73 -0.59 -28.68 -15.77
N THR A 74 -1.67 -28.17 -15.19
CA THR A 74 -1.84 -26.72 -14.98
C THR A 74 -0.76 -26.16 -14.06
N VAL A 75 -0.46 -26.84 -12.95
CA VAL A 75 0.63 -26.42 -12.05
C VAL A 75 1.96 -26.36 -12.78
N ARG A 76 2.29 -27.42 -13.54
CA ARG A 76 3.53 -27.45 -14.32
C ARG A 76 3.60 -26.29 -15.31
N LEU A 77 2.54 -26.07 -16.10
CA LEU A 77 2.49 -25.01 -17.10
C LEU A 77 2.61 -23.63 -16.46
N VAL A 78 1.86 -23.39 -15.38
CA VAL A 78 1.91 -22.07 -14.71
C VAL A 78 3.30 -21.80 -14.14
N LEU A 79 3.92 -22.78 -13.48
CA LEU A 79 5.22 -22.57 -12.84
C LEU A 79 6.37 -22.46 -13.85
N LEU A 80 6.33 -23.23 -14.95
CA LEU A 80 7.46 -23.35 -15.88
C LEU A 80 7.32 -22.51 -17.15
N GLU A 81 6.09 -22.09 -17.52
CA GLU A 81 5.84 -21.43 -18.80
C GLU A 81 5.26 -20.01 -18.63
N THR A 82 4.87 -19.62 -17.41
CA THR A 82 4.31 -18.27 -17.19
C THR A 82 5.26 -17.33 -16.47
N ARG A 83 5.11 -16.05 -16.78
CA ARG A 83 5.85 -14.96 -16.14
C ARG A 83 5.60 -14.89 -14.62
N THR A 84 4.35 -15.13 -14.18
CA THR A 84 3.96 -15.14 -12.78
C THR A 84 4.57 -16.31 -12.02
N GLY A 85 4.63 -17.51 -12.64
CA GLY A 85 5.27 -18.68 -12.07
C GLY A 85 6.78 -18.51 -11.90
N HIS A 86 7.46 -18.02 -12.94
CA HIS A 86 8.90 -17.72 -12.87
C HIS A 86 9.21 -16.69 -11.78
N ALA A 87 8.40 -15.61 -11.69
CA ALA A 87 8.53 -14.59 -10.66
C ALA A 87 8.38 -15.19 -9.26
N TRP A 88 7.35 -16.03 -9.05
CA TRP A 88 7.11 -16.67 -7.76
C TRP A 88 8.25 -17.60 -7.34
N ILE A 89 8.74 -18.45 -8.25
CA ILE A 89 9.91 -19.32 -7.97
C ILE A 89 11.12 -18.46 -7.56
N PHE A 90 11.40 -17.39 -8.30
CA PHE A 90 12.48 -16.46 -7.96
C PHE A 90 12.29 -15.84 -6.57
N VAL A 91 11.09 -15.33 -6.26
CA VAL A 91 10.77 -14.73 -4.96
C VAL A 91 10.94 -15.74 -3.82
N VAL A 92 10.49 -16.99 -4.00
CA VAL A 92 10.69 -18.07 -3.00
C VAL A 92 12.17 -18.33 -2.75
N LEU A 93 12.98 -18.46 -3.79
CA LEU A 93 14.43 -18.68 -3.66
C LEU A 93 15.11 -17.52 -2.93
N ILE A 94 14.81 -16.27 -3.27
CA ILE A 94 15.37 -15.11 -2.60
C ILE A 94 14.86 -14.98 -1.14
N ALA A 95 13.60 -15.33 -0.87
CA ALA A 95 13.07 -15.32 0.49
C ALA A 95 13.76 -16.39 1.38
N ILE A 96 14.08 -17.56 0.83
CA ILE A 96 14.89 -18.58 1.53
C ILE A 96 16.27 -18.01 1.84
N LEU A 97 16.92 -17.34 0.88
CA LEU A 97 18.22 -16.68 1.12
C LEU A 97 18.10 -15.56 2.18
N CYS A 98 16.98 -14.82 2.21
CA CYS A 98 16.70 -13.86 3.28
C CYS A 98 16.61 -14.55 4.65
N MET A 99 15.91 -15.69 4.74
CA MET A 99 15.82 -16.45 6.00
C MET A 99 17.19 -16.96 6.45
N VAL A 100 18.03 -17.46 5.53
CA VAL A 100 19.40 -17.85 5.83
C VAL A 100 20.21 -16.64 6.32
N ALA A 101 20.17 -15.51 5.60
CA ALA A 101 20.89 -14.29 5.98
C ALA A 101 20.49 -13.79 7.37
N VAL A 102 19.17 -13.83 7.71
CA VAL A 102 18.68 -13.48 9.06
C VAL A 102 19.18 -14.47 10.10
N SER A 103 19.24 -15.77 9.80
CA SER A 103 19.66 -16.80 10.76
C SER A 103 21.14 -16.65 11.13
N ILE A 104 22.00 -16.34 10.15
CA ILE A 104 23.46 -16.16 10.37
C ILE A 104 23.87 -14.72 10.72
N GLU A 105 22.89 -13.82 10.93
CA GLU A 105 23.13 -12.39 11.24
C GLU A 105 24.05 -11.71 10.22
N SER A 106 23.74 -11.86 8.95
CA SER A 106 24.57 -11.39 7.85
C SER A 106 24.74 -9.86 7.84
N HIS A 107 25.66 -9.38 7.02
CA HIS A 107 25.95 -7.96 6.88
C HIS A 107 24.75 -7.17 6.31
N PRO A 108 24.49 -5.91 6.73
CA PRO A 108 23.38 -5.08 6.23
C PRO A 108 23.24 -5.00 4.71
N HIS A 109 24.36 -4.97 3.98
CA HIS A 109 24.34 -4.95 2.50
C HIS A 109 23.74 -6.21 1.90
N MET A 110 23.88 -7.38 2.54
CA MET A 110 23.22 -8.61 2.08
C MET A 110 21.71 -8.50 2.20
N TYR A 111 21.20 -7.98 3.33
CA TYR A 111 19.75 -7.72 3.48
C TYR A 111 19.25 -6.75 2.42
N THR A 112 20.01 -5.69 2.12
CA THR A 112 19.65 -4.73 1.06
C THR A 112 19.56 -5.41 -0.30
N LEU A 113 20.57 -6.17 -0.69
CA LEU A 113 20.62 -6.88 -1.97
C LEU A 113 19.41 -7.82 -2.11
N LEU A 114 19.16 -8.65 -1.10
CA LEU A 114 18.10 -9.64 -1.13
C LEU A 114 16.72 -9.00 -1.15
N THR A 115 16.49 -7.95 -0.35
CA THR A 115 15.19 -7.26 -0.34
C THR A 115 14.91 -6.49 -1.64
N VAL A 116 15.93 -5.90 -2.25
CA VAL A 116 15.81 -5.29 -3.59
C VAL A 116 15.51 -6.37 -4.65
N ALA A 117 16.14 -7.54 -4.56
CA ALA A 117 15.83 -8.67 -5.44
C ALA A 117 14.38 -9.16 -5.27
N LEU A 118 13.85 -9.24 -4.03
CA LEU A 118 12.43 -9.56 -3.78
C LEU A 118 11.51 -8.55 -4.48
N VAL A 119 11.80 -7.25 -4.34
CA VAL A 119 11.03 -6.20 -5.01
C VAL A 119 11.06 -6.36 -6.53
N GLY A 120 12.24 -6.66 -7.09
CA GLY A 120 12.41 -6.92 -8.52
C GLY A 120 11.57 -8.11 -9.01
N GLY A 121 11.58 -9.23 -8.26
CA GLY A 121 10.78 -10.41 -8.57
C GLY A 121 9.28 -10.15 -8.54
N ILE A 122 8.79 -9.47 -7.51
CA ILE A 122 7.37 -9.09 -7.39
C ILE A 122 6.98 -8.12 -8.53
N SER A 123 7.83 -7.13 -8.80
CA SER A 123 7.55 -6.14 -9.84
C SER A 123 7.57 -6.73 -11.25
N TYR A 124 8.37 -7.76 -11.49
CA TYR A 124 8.43 -8.46 -12.77
C TYR A 124 7.07 -9.05 -13.17
N ALA A 125 6.28 -9.55 -12.23
CA ALA A 125 4.94 -10.12 -12.48
C ALA A 125 3.80 -9.08 -12.41
N SER A 126 4.08 -7.80 -12.25
CA SER A 126 3.06 -6.76 -12.06
C SER A 126 2.31 -6.39 -13.34
N HIS A 127 1.10 -5.85 -13.20
CA HIS A 127 0.32 -5.29 -14.31
C HIS A 127 1.07 -4.18 -15.06
N ALA A 128 1.81 -3.33 -14.37
CA ALA A 128 2.62 -2.30 -14.99
C ALA A 128 3.71 -2.89 -15.90
N ALA A 129 4.38 -3.95 -15.44
CA ALA A 129 5.38 -4.65 -16.22
C ALA A 129 4.78 -5.47 -17.38
N SER A 130 3.51 -5.86 -17.29
CA SER A 130 2.78 -6.49 -18.39
C SER A 130 2.37 -5.47 -19.46
N ALA A 131 2.04 -4.24 -19.06
CA ALA A 131 1.71 -3.14 -19.99
C ALA A 131 2.96 -2.57 -20.66
N SER A 132 4.10 -2.47 -19.96
CA SER A 132 5.39 -2.03 -20.49
C SER A 132 6.54 -2.72 -19.75
N ALA A 133 7.25 -3.60 -20.44
CA ALA A 133 8.18 -4.55 -19.80
C ALA A 133 9.22 -3.86 -18.90
N LEU A 134 10.00 -2.89 -19.40
CA LEU A 134 11.06 -2.26 -18.62
C LEU A 134 10.54 -1.07 -17.80
N SER A 135 9.88 -0.09 -18.44
CA SER A 135 9.41 1.11 -17.76
C SER A 135 8.34 0.82 -16.71
N GLY A 136 7.43 -0.11 -16.99
CA GLY A 136 6.43 -0.57 -16.04
C GLY A 136 7.04 -1.33 -14.87
N MET A 137 8.00 -2.23 -15.11
CA MET A 137 8.72 -2.93 -14.04
C MET A 137 9.51 -1.94 -13.17
N LEU A 138 10.24 -0.99 -13.76
CA LEU A 138 11.02 -0.01 -13.01
C LEU A 138 10.13 0.93 -12.18
N SER A 139 9.06 1.49 -12.77
CA SER A 139 8.15 2.37 -12.04
C SER A 139 7.49 1.65 -10.87
N HIS A 140 7.06 0.39 -11.06
CA HIS A 140 6.47 -0.41 -9.99
C HIS A 140 7.49 -0.79 -8.91
N SER A 141 8.73 -1.14 -9.29
CA SER A 141 9.82 -1.40 -8.34
C SER A 141 10.12 -0.19 -7.47
N LEU A 142 10.25 0.99 -8.07
CA LEU A 142 10.48 2.24 -7.35
C LEU A 142 9.30 2.57 -6.42
N HIS A 143 8.07 2.31 -6.85
CA HIS A 143 6.87 2.50 -6.05
C HIS A 143 6.86 1.60 -4.81
N ILE A 144 7.09 0.29 -4.97
CA ILE A 144 7.16 -0.67 -3.86
C ILE A 144 8.33 -0.34 -2.93
N LEU A 145 9.51 -0.02 -3.47
CA LEU A 145 10.66 0.39 -2.66
C LEU A 145 10.33 1.62 -1.82
N ALA A 146 9.78 2.67 -2.41
CA ALA A 146 9.49 3.91 -1.72
C ALA A 146 8.48 3.70 -0.57
N VAL A 147 7.37 3.02 -0.84
CA VAL A 147 6.37 2.74 0.20
C VAL A 147 6.87 1.76 1.24
N GLY A 148 7.63 0.74 0.85
CA GLY A 148 8.16 -0.27 1.76
C GLY A 148 9.27 0.27 2.67
N LEU A 149 10.16 1.12 2.17
CA LEU A 149 11.20 1.76 2.98
C LEU A 149 10.60 2.72 4.01
N TRP A 150 9.73 3.64 3.60
CA TRP A 150 9.05 4.56 4.51
C TRP A 150 8.06 3.84 5.43
N GLY A 151 7.10 3.14 4.86
CA GLY A 151 6.03 2.45 5.58
C GLY A 151 6.57 1.34 6.48
N GLY A 152 7.62 0.64 6.06
CA GLY A 152 8.28 -0.39 6.87
C GLY A 152 8.89 0.18 8.16
N VAL A 153 9.52 1.35 8.11
CA VAL A 153 10.01 2.02 9.33
C VAL A 153 8.83 2.42 10.21
N VAL A 154 7.74 2.99 9.63
CA VAL A 154 6.52 3.34 10.39
C VAL A 154 5.94 2.11 11.09
N LEU A 155 5.78 0.98 10.38
CA LEU A 155 5.24 -0.27 10.91
C LEU A 155 6.11 -0.84 12.04
N ILE A 156 7.44 -0.88 11.86
CA ILE A 156 8.37 -1.39 12.87
C ILE A 156 8.35 -0.52 14.12
N VAL A 157 8.43 0.79 13.96
CA VAL A 157 8.43 1.71 15.12
C VAL A 157 7.07 1.68 15.82
N ALA A 158 5.95 1.60 15.11
CA ALA A 158 4.62 1.50 15.68
C ALA A 158 4.42 0.21 16.50
N ALA A 159 4.91 -0.92 15.99
CA ALA A 159 4.68 -2.23 16.60
C ALA A 159 5.70 -2.59 17.70
N PHE A 160 6.97 -2.24 17.50
CA PHE A 160 8.08 -2.77 18.29
C PHE A 160 8.84 -1.72 19.12
N SER A 161 8.49 -0.43 19.05
CA SER A 161 9.09 0.60 19.90
C SER A 161 8.49 0.56 21.30
N LYS A 162 9.37 0.50 22.32
CA LYS A 162 8.98 0.54 23.74
C LYS A 162 9.10 1.94 24.36
N GLU A 163 10.11 2.69 23.95
CA GLU A 163 10.48 3.95 24.57
C GLU A 163 10.51 5.08 23.56
N THR A 164 10.33 6.28 24.05
CA THR A 164 10.41 7.52 23.26
C THR A 164 11.79 8.18 23.36
N SER A 165 12.77 7.47 23.94
CA SER A 165 14.17 7.90 23.93
C SER A 165 14.62 8.15 22.49
N ASN A 166 15.47 9.16 22.30
CA ASN A 166 15.99 9.55 20.97
C ASN A 166 14.91 9.96 19.92
N TRP A 167 13.65 10.18 20.31
CA TRP A 167 12.57 10.47 19.35
C TRP A 167 12.84 11.72 18.52
N LYS A 168 13.40 12.77 19.14
CA LYS A 168 13.78 14.00 18.42
C LYS A 168 14.87 13.71 17.37
N SER A 169 15.86 12.90 17.73
CA SER A 169 16.94 12.47 16.81
C SER A 169 16.37 11.56 15.71
N PHE A 170 15.42 10.69 16.02
CA PHE A 170 14.69 9.88 15.06
C PHE A 170 13.96 10.77 14.03
N LEU A 171 13.14 11.71 14.47
CA LEU A 171 12.41 12.59 13.58
C LEU A 171 13.30 13.51 12.74
N SER A 172 14.52 13.79 13.18
CA SER A 172 15.44 14.67 12.44
C SER A 172 15.92 14.09 11.12
N TRP A 173 16.11 12.77 11.04
CA TRP A 173 16.47 12.07 9.80
C TRP A 173 15.28 11.42 9.13
N PHE A 174 14.34 10.87 9.91
CA PHE A 174 13.22 10.13 9.35
C PHE A 174 12.24 11.04 8.58
N THR A 175 11.98 12.26 9.06
CA THR A 175 11.08 13.20 8.36
C THR A 175 11.56 13.53 6.94
N PRO A 176 12.81 13.99 6.70
CA PRO A 176 13.28 14.23 5.34
C PRO A 176 13.37 12.94 4.50
N PHE A 177 13.71 11.79 5.10
CA PHE A 177 13.70 10.51 4.43
C PHE A 177 12.28 10.13 3.97
N ALA A 178 11.27 10.27 4.83
CA ALA A 178 9.88 10.00 4.50
C ALA A 178 9.36 10.93 3.38
N ILE A 179 9.74 12.21 3.38
CA ILE A 179 9.41 13.16 2.30
C ILE A 179 10.03 12.70 0.98
N ALA A 180 11.30 12.30 0.96
CA ALA A 180 11.95 11.80 -0.25
C ALA A 180 11.26 10.52 -0.77
N CYS A 181 10.93 9.58 0.10
CA CYS A 181 10.16 8.39 -0.25
C CYS A 181 8.77 8.76 -0.80
N PHE A 182 8.07 9.72 -0.19
CA PHE A 182 6.76 10.15 -0.65
C PHE A 182 6.81 10.80 -2.05
N VAL A 183 7.82 11.62 -2.33
CA VAL A 183 8.02 12.19 -3.68
C VAL A 183 8.27 11.08 -4.69
N LEU A 184 9.17 10.14 -4.39
CA LEU A 184 9.45 9.01 -5.27
C LEU A 184 8.22 8.12 -5.48
N LEU A 185 7.46 7.84 -4.41
CA LEU A 185 6.20 7.10 -4.42
C LEU A 185 5.16 7.77 -5.33
N SER A 186 5.00 9.08 -5.22
CA SER A 186 4.04 9.86 -6.01
C SER A 186 4.40 9.87 -7.49
N LEU A 187 5.67 10.11 -7.83
CA LEU A 187 6.15 10.11 -9.21
C LEU A 187 6.04 8.72 -9.84
N SER A 188 6.51 7.68 -9.16
CA SER A 188 6.46 6.32 -9.67
C SER A 188 5.01 5.79 -9.78
N GLY A 189 4.15 6.14 -8.83
CA GLY A 189 2.73 5.81 -8.88
C GLY A 189 2.01 6.49 -10.04
N PHE A 190 2.30 7.77 -10.29
CA PHE A 190 1.76 8.51 -11.43
C PHE A 190 2.20 7.88 -12.76
N ILE A 191 3.50 7.57 -12.90
CA ILE A 191 4.03 6.90 -14.10
C ILE A 191 3.35 5.54 -14.30
N SER A 192 3.21 4.73 -13.25
CA SER A 192 2.54 3.43 -13.32
C SER A 192 1.07 3.58 -13.77
N MET A 193 0.34 4.57 -13.25
CA MET A 193 -1.04 4.84 -13.66
C MET A 193 -1.14 5.22 -15.12
N VAL A 194 -0.25 6.08 -15.61
CA VAL A 194 -0.20 6.47 -17.04
C VAL A 194 0.10 5.28 -17.94
N ILE A 195 1.03 4.39 -17.53
CA ILE A 195 1.38 3.17 -18.30
C ILE A 195 0.21 2.20 -18.35
N ILE A 196 -0.51 2.01 -17.23
CA ILE A 196 -1.56 0.98 -17.13
C ILE A 196 -2.84 1.40 -17.85
N MET A 197 -3.32 2.63 -17.64
CA MET A 197 -4.64 3.05 -18.11
C MET A 197 -4.69 4.39 -18.86
N GLY A 198 -3.64 5.21 -18.76
CA GLY A 198 -3.68 6.61 -19.24
C GLY A 198 -4.51 7.53 -18.33
N LEU A 199 -4.24 8.84 -18.41
CA LEU A 199 -4.93 9.83 -17.56
C LEU A 199 -6.40 10.01 -17.92
N SER A 200 -6.74 9.96 -19.22
CA SER A 200 -8.12 10.12 -19.72
C SER A 200 -9.09 9.07 -19.19
N ASN A 201 -8.59 7.89 -18.80
CA ASN A 201 -9.40 6.79 -18.30
C ASN A 201 -9.56 6.77 -16.78
N TYR A 202 -8.94 7.70 -16.05
CA TYR A 202 -8.98 7.68 -14.58
C TYR A 202 -10.42 7.74 -14.03
N VAL A 203 -11.24 8.70 -14.51
CA VAL A 203 -12.65 8.82 -14.08
C VAL A 203 -13.48 7.64 -14.60
N ASN A 204 -13.27 7.22 -15.85
CA ASN A 204 -13.96 6.07 -16.41
C ASN A 204 -13.67 4.77 -15.66
N SER A 205 -12.46 4.63 -15.11
CA SER A 205 -12.09 3.46 -14.29
C SER A 205 -12.98 3.28 -13.05
N TRP A 206 -13.62 4.34 -12.57
CA TRP A 206 -14.52 4.25 -11.40
C TRP A 206 -15.77 3.41 -11.67
N ALA A 207 -16.06 3.06 -12.92
CA ALA A 207 -17.07 2.06 -13.27
C ALA A 207 -16.61 0.60 -13.02
N THR A 208 -15.36 0.38 -12.62
CA THR A 208 -14.77 -0.93 -12.37
C THR A 208 -14.36 -1.07 -10.90
N ASP A 209 -14.29 -2.30 -10.38
CA ASP A 209 -13.82 -2.58 -9.03
C ASP A 209 -12.34 -2.18 -8.83
N TYR A 210 -11.53 -2.28 -9.90
CA TYR A 210 -10.16 -1.75 -9.91
C TYR A 210 -10.13 -0.25 -9.62
N GLY A 211 -10.89 0.53 -10.37
CA GLY A 211 -10.92 1.99 -10.24
C GLY A 211 -11.55 2.47 -8.94
N GLN A 212 -12.52 1.75 -8.39
CA GLN A 212 -13.09 2.01 -7.06
C GLN A 212 -12.02 1.87 -5.97
N SER A 213 -11.25 0.78 -6.01
CA SER A 213 -10.15 0.54 -5.06
C SER A 213 -9.03 1.56 -5.22
N LEU A 214 -8.72 1.97 -6.46
CA LEU A 214 -7.74 3.02 -6.75
C LEU A 214 -8.19 4.38 -6.21
N LEU A 215 -9.46 4.74 -6.35
CA LEU A 215 -10.03 5.98 -5.82
C LEU A 215 -9.97 6.00 -4.28
N LEU A 216 -10.41 4.92 -3.62
CA LEU A 216 -10.35 4.78 -2.16
C LEU A 216 -8.91 4.88 -1.65
N LYS A 217 -7.96 4.24 -2.32
CA LYS A 217 -6.53 4.38 -2.02
C LYS A 217 -6.09 5.85 -2.10
N HIS A 218 -6.42 6.57 -3.17
CA HIS A 218 -6.01 7.97 -3.35
C HIS A 218 -6.64 8.89 -2.30
N ILE A 219 -7.92 8.73 -1.98
CA ILE A 219 -8.58 9.50 -0.92
C ILE A 219 -7.91 9.23 0.44
N THR A 220 -7.54 7.97 0.73
CA THR A 220 -6.93 7.58 2.02
C THR A 220 -5.50 8.11 2.18
N ILE A 221 -4.81 8.46 1.09
CA ILE A 221 -3.50 9.15 1.16
C ILE A 221 -3.62 10.51 1.88
N ILE A 222 -4.76 11.22 1.75
CA ILE A 222 -4.94 12.55 2.37
C ILE A 222 -4.81 12.47 3.90
N PRO A 223 -5.59 11.65 4.64
CA PRO A 223 -5.39 11.51 6.08
C PRO A 223 -4.06 10.85 6.44
N LEU A 224 -3.48 9.97 5.61
CA LEU A 224 -2.12 9.46 5.85
C LEU A 224 -1.11 10.60 5.91
N LEU A 225 -1.17 11.54 4.97
CA LEU A 225 -0.30 12.72 4.95
C LEU A 225 -0.55 13.63 6.16
N ALA A 226 -1.80 13.78 6.62
CA ALA A 226 -2.10 14.52 7.84
C ALA A 226 -1.40 13.87 9.05
N PHE A 227 -1.45 12.54 9.20
CA PHE A 227 -0.71 11.83 10.26
C PHE A 227 0.80 11.95 10.08
N ALA A 228 1.33 11.89 8.86
CA ALA A 228 2.76 12.08 8.60
C ALA A 228 3.23 13.50 8.99
N VAL A 229 2.42 14.53 8.71
CA VAL A 229 2.68 15.91 9.16
C VAL A 229 2.62 16.02 10.68
N ILE A 230 1.62 15.41 11.32
CA ILE A 230 1.51 15.36 12.79
C ILE A 230 2.78 14.72 13.37
N ASN A 231 3.16 13.55 12.91
CA ASN A 231 4.30 12.80 13.43
C ASN A 231 5.65 13.46 13.10
N GLY A 232 5.82 13.97 11.88
CA GLY A 232 7.09 14.55 11.43
C GLY A 232 7.36 15.96 11.98
N PHE A 233 6.35 16.81 12.01
CA PHE A 233 6.52 18.24 12.30
C PHE A 233 5.90 18.67 13.63
N LEU A 234 4.62 18.34 13.87
CA LEU A 234 3.93 18.80 15.08
C LEU A 234 4.44 18.05 16.32
N MET A 235 4.66 16.76 16.24
CA MET A 235 5.19 15.96 17.34
C MET A 235 6.59 16.41 17.76
N LYS A 236 7.42 16.89 16.83
CA LYS A 236 8.76 17.42 17.13
C LYS A 236 8.71 18.61 18.09
N LYS A 237 7.63 19.42 18.03
CA LYS A 237 7.37 20.54 18.95
C LYS A 237 6.71 20.06 20.25
N ALA A 238 5.75 19.14 20.12
CA ALA A 238 4.91 18.65 21.22
C ALA A 238 5.62 17.68 22.18
N ILE A 239 6.68 17.03 21.78
CA ILE A 239 7.39 15.99 22.57
C ILE A 239 7.96 16.48 23.90
N LYS A 240 8.07 17.80 24.08
CA LYS A 240 8.47 18.41 25.35
C LYS A 240 7.39 18.29 26.44
N HIS A 241 6.17 17.98 26.06
CA HIS A 241 5.01 17.84 26.93
C HIS A 241 4.71 16.35 27.13
N PRO A 242 4.78 15.80 28.37
CA PRO A 242 4.68 14.36 28.64
C PRO A 242 3.32 13.73 28.27
N GLU A 243 2.30 14.55 28.14
CA GLU A 243 0.98 14.09 27.73
C GLU A 243 0.88 13.69 26.25
N TYR A 244 1.82 14.09 25.38
CA TYR A 244 1.90 13.63 24.01
C TYR A 244 2.67 12.31 23.96
N LYS A 245 2.00 11.26 23.46
CA LYS A 245 2.55 9.91 23.33
C LYS A 245 2.90 9.61 21.87
N PRO A 246 4.16 9.85 21.42
CA PRO A 246 4.54 9.73 20.01
C PRO A 246 4.23 8.36 19.42
N VAL A 247 4.46 7.27 20.17
CA VAL A 247 4.19 5.90 19.74
C VAL A 247 2.72 5.68 19.37
N MET A 248 1.79 6.32 20.08
CA MET A 248 0.36 6.20 19.77
C MET A 248 0.00 6.88 18.44
N TRP A 249 0.64 8.01 18.13
CA TRP A 249 0.42 8.74 16.89
C TRP A 249 1.02 8.02 15.68
N ILE A 250 2.20 7.41 15.82
CA ILE A 250 2.75 6.60 14.74
C ILE A 250 1.97 5.29 14.53
N ARG A 251 1.33 4.74 15.59
CA ARG A 251 0.35 3.64 15.46
C ARG A 251 -0.88 4.06 14.67
N ALA A 252 -1.39 5.27 14.89
CA ALA A 252 -2.49 5.80 14.09
C ALA A 252 -2.11 5.93 12.61
N GLU A 253 -0.93 6.46 12.29
CA GLU A 253 -0.39 6.51 10.93
C GLU A 253 -0.27 5.10 10.32
N SER A 254 0.24 4.12 11.08
CA SER A 254 0.40 2.75 10.62
C SER A 254 -0.93 2.07 10.29
N ILE A 255 -2.01 2.37 11.02
CA ILE A 255 -3.35 1.85 10.71
C ILE A 255 -3.84 2.37 9.36
N ILE A 256 -3.69 3.68 9.10
CA ILE A 256 -4.10 4.26 7.81
C ILE A 256 -3.25 3.67 6.67
N LEU A 257 -1.95 3.47 6.89
CA LEU A 257 -1.07 2.82 5.92
C LEU A 257 -1.51 1.38 5.61
N LEU A 258 -1.88 0.59 6.62
CA LEU A 258 -2.40 -0.77 6.46
C LEU A 258 -3.72 -0.81 5.68
N ILE A 259 -4.58 0.20 5.85
CA ILE A 259 -5.80 0.37 5.04
C ILE A 259 -5.46 0.67 3.58
N ILE A 260 -4.44 1.51 3.31
CA ILE A 260 -3.97 1.76 1.94
C ILE A 260 -3.41 0.47 1.31
N PHE A 261 -2.67 -0.35 2.07
CA PHE A 261 -2.22 -1.65 1.59
C PHE A 261 -3.39 -2.57 1.26
N LEU A 262 -4.47 -2.53 2.05
CA LEU A 262 -5.68 -3.31 1.77
C LEU A 262 -6.34 -2.86 0.46
N PHE A 263 -6.57 -1.57 0.25
CA PHE A 263 -7.11 -1.07 -1.01
C PHE A 263 -6.18 -1.38 -2.19
N THR A 264 -4.86 -1.32 -1.99
CA THR A 264 -3.90 -1.71 -3.02
C THR A 264 -3.99 -3.20 -3.32
N ALA A 265 -4.11 -4.06 -2.31
CA ALA A 265 -4.25 -5.49 -2.46
C ALA A 265 -5.54 -5.87 -3.22
N ILE A 266 -6.66 -5.23 -2.88
CA ILE A 266 -7.92 -5.40 -3.62
C ILE A 266 -7.75 -4.96 -5.08
N MET A 267 -7.15 -3.79 -5.30
CA MET A 267 -6.94 -3.24 -6.64
C MET A 267 -6.12 -4.16 -7.54
N VAL A 268 -4.99 -4.69 -7.06
CA VAL A 268 -4.06 -5.49 -7.90
C VAL A 268 -4.60 -6.87 -8.25
N THR A 269 -5.62 -7.34 -7.53
CA THR A 269 -6.32 -8.60 -7.85
C THR A 269 -7.47 -8.41 -8.84
N GLN A 270 -7.71 -7.19 -9.31
CA GLN A 270 -8.70 -6.87 -10.33
C GLN A 270 -8.04 -6.59 -11.68
N SER A 271 -8.79 -6.81 -12.76
CA SER A 271 -8.30 -6.51 -14.10
C SER A 271 -8.21 -4.99 -14.31
N PRO A 272 -7.03 -4.45 -14.68
CA PRO A 272 -6.90 -3.04 -14.92
C PRO A 272 -7.68 -2.60 -16.17
N PRO A 273 -8.36 -1.44 -16.15
CA PRO A 273 -9.11 -0.92 -17.28
C PRO A 273 -8.16 -0.31 -18.33
N THR A 274 -7.70 -1.12 -19.28
CA THR A 274 -6.73 -0.72 -20.29
C THR A 274 -7.35 0.01 -21.50
N ASN A 275 -8.64 -0.23 -21.78
CA ASN A 275 -9.35 0.40 -22.91
C ASN A 275 -10.83 0.58 -22.58
N ILE A 276 -11.38 1.79 -22.83
CA ILE A 276 -12.80 2.12 -22.54
C ILE A 276 -13.76 1.19 -23.29
N SER A 277 -13.47 0.86 -24.55
CA SER A 277 -14.33 0.00 -25.39
C SER A 277 -14.43 -1.44 -24.93
N HIS A 278 -13.54 -1.89 -24.06
CA HIS A 278 -13.49 -3.24 -23.50
C HIS A 278 -13.66 -3.26 -21.97
N MET A 279 -13.98 -2.11 -21.35
CA MET A 279 -14.26 -2.08 -19.91
C MET A 279 -15.54 -2.86 -19.62
N THR A 280 -15.42 -3.94 -18.87
CA THR A 280 -16.54 -4.55 -18.18
C THR A 280 -16.92 -3.69 -17.00
N MET A 281 -18.16 -3.21 -16.95
CA MET A 281 -18.69 -2.46 -15.82
C MET A 281 -19.07 -3.46 -14.73
N ASP A 282 -18.10 -3.84 -13.91
CA ASP A 282 -18.25 -4.83 -12.85
C ASP A 282 -18.48 -4.19 -11.47
N SER A 283 -18.31 -2.86 -11.36
CA SER A 283 -18.63 -2.15 -10.12
C SER A 283 -20.14 -2.19 -9.82
N SER A 284 -20.49 -2.79 -8.68
CA SER A 284 -21.86 -2.81 -8.17
C SER A 284 -22.28 -1.50 -7.49
N ILE A 285 -21.36 -0.61 -7.19
CA ILE A 285 -21.61 0.59 -6.37
C ILE A 285 -22.33 1.67 -7.17
N LEU A 286 -21.90 1.94 -8.41
CA LEU A 286 -22.55 2.95 -9.24
C LEU A 286 -24.02 2.59 -9.57
N PRO A 287 -24.35 1.37 -10.04
CA PRO A 287 -25.74 0.96 -10.20
C PRO A 287 -26.56 1.04 -8.91
N PHE A 288 -25.96 0.74 -7.76
CA PHE A 288 -26.62 0.88 -6.46
C PHE A 288 -26.95 2.35 -6.13
N ILE A 289 -26.04 3.28 -6.39
CA ILE A 289 -26.24 4.72 -6.12
C ILE A 289 -27.25 5.32 -7.10
N TYR A 290 -27.18 4.99 -8.38
CA TYR A 290 -27.98 5.63 -9.43
C TYR A 290 -29.26 4.87 -9.78
N GLY A 291 -29.45 3.65 -9.28
CA GLY A 291 -30.64 2.83 -9.56
C GLY A 291 -30.80 2.40 -11.03
N LYS A 292 -29.74 2.56 -11.85
CA LYS A 292 -29.71 2.21 -13.28
C LYS A 292 -28.32 1.72 -13.69
N GLN A 293 -28.26 1.05 -14.84
CA GLN A 293 -26.97 0.70 -15.44
C GLN A 293 -26.24 1.97 -15.88
N VAL A 294 -24.93 1.97 -15.62
CA VAL A 294 -24.02 3.07 -15.93
C VAL A 294 -23.52 2.93 -17.36
N THR A 295 -23.47 4.01 -18.12
CA THR A 295 -22.90 4.04 -19.47
C THR A 295 -21.59 4.83 -19.49
N LEU A 296 -20.63 4.40 -20.32
CA LEU A 296 -19.39 5.13 -20.53
C LEU A 296 -19.51 6.06 -21.75
N PRO A 297 -18.80 7.18 -21.80
CA PRO A 297 -17.86 7.66 -20.79
C PRO A 297 -18.55 8.31 -19.59
N LEU A 298 -17.95 8.14 -18.39
CA LEU A 298 -18.36 8.88 -17.19
C LEU A 298 -17.93 10.34 -17.32
N THR A 299 -18.82 11.25 -16.96
CA THR A 299 -18.48 12.67 -16.85
C THR A 299 -18.57 13.13 -15.40
N PHE A 300 -17.61 13.95 -14.99
CA PHE A 300 -17.60 14.51 -13.65
C PHE A 300 -18.38 15.84 -13.64
N ASN A 301 -19.45 15.87 -12.85
CA ASN A 301 -20.25 17.07 -12.67
C ASN A 301 -20.57 17.27 -11.19
N VAL A 302 -20.16 18.41 -10.66
CA VAL A 302 -20.31 18.70 -9.22
C VAL A 302 -21.80 18.92 -8.90
N THR A 303 -22.37 18.02 -8.10
CA THR A 303 -23.75 18.11 -7.63
C THR A 303 -23.85 18.82 -6.28
N VAL A 304 -25.04 19.30 -5.92
CA VAL A 304 -25.32 19.88 -4.60
C VAL A 304 -25.03 18.85 -3.49
N VAL A 305 -25.43 17.59 -3.70
CA VAL A 305 -25.17 16.49 -2.76
C VAL A 305 -23.67 16.24 -2.64
N GLY A 306 -22.93 16.24 -3.74
CA GLY A 306 -21.48 16.13 -3.74
C GLY A 306 -20.80 17.25 -2.94
N ILE A 307 -21.24 18.50 -3.10
CA ILE A 307 -20.73 19.65 -2.33
C ILE A 307 -21.00 19.47 -0.83
N LEU A 308 -22.20 19.03 -0.45
CA LEU A 308 -22.56 18.79 0.96
C LEU A 308 -21.66 17.72 1.59
N PHE A 309 -21.44 16.59 0.91
CA PHE A 309 -20.56 15.54 1.41
C PHE A 309 -19.09 15.95 1.42
N LEU A 310 -18.64 16.78 0.47
CA LEU A 310 -17.30 17.36 0.50
C LEU A 310 -17.10 18.28 1.71
N PHE A 311 -18.13 19.09 2.05
CA PHE A 311 -18.11 19.91 3.25
C PHE A 311 -18.04 19.05 4.52
N VAL A 312 -18.84 17.98 4.61
CA VAL A 312 -18.78 17.01 5.71
C VAL A 312 -17.41 16.37 5.82
N ALA A 313 -16.81 15.99 4.69
CA ALA A 313 -15.43 15.46 4.66
C ALA A 313 -14.44 16.49 5.22
N LEU A 314 -14.53 17.75 4.80
CA LEU A 314 -13.68 18.82 5.34
C LEU A 314 -13.82 18.99 6.86
N LEU A 315 -15.04 18.90 7.39
CA LEU A 315 -15.27 18.95 8.84
C LEU A 315 -14.57 17.81 9.57
N PHE A 316 -14.63 16.56 9.05
CA PHE A 316 -13.92 15.44 9.63
C PHE A 316 -12.40 15.60 9.51
N PHE A 317 -11.90 16.16 8.42
CA PHE A 317 -10.46 16.44 8.28
C PHE A 317 -9.97 17.47 9.29
N VAL A 318 -10.71 18.56 9.47
CA VAL A 318 -10.41 19.58 10.49
C VAL A 318 -10.49 18.96 11.89
N TYR A 319 -11.50 18.13 12.16
CA TYR A 319 -11.63 17.45 13.46
C TYR A 319 -10.47 16.49 13.73
N LEU A 320 -9.96 15.78 12.72
CA LEU A 320 -8.74 14.97 12.82
C LEU A 320 -7.56 15.81 13.35
N LEU A 321 -7.36 17.02 12.81
CA LEU A 321 -6.31 17.92 13.27
C LEU A 321 -6.57 18.45 14.69
N ILE A 322 -7.82 18.74 15.03
CA ILE A 322 -8.21 19.17 16.40
C ILE A 322 -7.92 18.03 17.41
N CYS A 323 -8.12 16.77 17.05
CA CYS A 323 -7.82 15.63 17.89
C CYS A 323 -6.34 15.57 18.30
N PHE A 324 -5.42 16.08 17.48
CA PHE A 324 -4.02 16.20 17.88
C PHE A 324 -3.85 17.13 19.09
N TYR A 325 -4.44 18.30 19.05
CA TYR A 325 -4.38 19.25 20.17
C TYR A 325 -5.12 18.74 21.42
N LYS A 326 -6.21 17.98 21.22
CA LYS A 326 -6.96 17.31 22.30
C LYS A 326 -6.34 15.99 22.75
N LYS A 327 -5.26 15.52 22.12
CA LYS A 327 -4.52 14.26 22.44
C LYS A 327 -5.38 13.01 22.33
N THR A 328 -6.45 13.04 21.54
CA THR A 328 -7.42 11.94 21.36
C THR A 328 -7.12 11.16 20.09
N VAL A 329 -6.09 10.29 20.15
CA VAL A 329 -5.54 9.56 18.99
C VAL A 329 -6.59 8.75 18.26
N TRP A 330 -7.39 7.96 18.98
CA TRP A 330 -8.37 7.05 18.36
C TRP A 330 -9.52 7.79 17.69
N LEU A 331 -9.92 8.95 18.24
CA LEU A 331 -10.91 9.81 17.57
C LEU A 331 -10.35 10.42 16.28
N SER A 332 -9.03 10.64 16.18
CA SER A 332 -8.44 11.10 14.93
C SER A 332 -8.44 9.99 13.86
N VAL A 333 -8.22 8.72 14.24
CA VAL A 333 -8.33 7.57 13.33
C VAL A 333 -9.76 7.39 12.84
N LEU A 334 -10.75 7.46 13.75
CA LEU A 334 -12.17 7.41 13.38
C LEU A 334 -12.53 8.55 12.41
N SER A 335 -12.06 9.76 12.71
CA SER A 335 -12.29 10.94 11.87
C SER A 335 -11.68 10.79 10.48
N ALA A 336 -10.50 10.17 10.38
CA ALA A 336 -9.87 9.82 9.10
C ALA A 336 -10.75 8.87 8.28
N GLY A 337 -11.31 7.84 8.92
CA GLY A 337 -12.25 6.91 8.26
C GLY A 337 -13.52 7.61 7.77
N LEU A 338 -14.12 8.47 8.60
CA LEU A 338 -15.30 9.24 8.23
C LEU A 338 -15.01 10.26 7.12
N PHE A 339 -13.81 10.87 7.13
CA PHE A 339 -13.35 11.70 6.02
C PHE A 339 -13.32 10.92 4.71
N VAL A 340 -12.67 9.73 4.71
CA VAL A 340 -12.56 8.89 3.50
C VAL A 340 -13.94 8.51 2.98
N PHE A 341 -14.85 8.10 3.87
CA PHE A 341 -16.21 7.75 3.52
C PHE A 341 -16.99 8.93 2.92
N ALA A 342 -17.00 10.08 3.59
CA ALA A 342 -17.72 11.27 3.10
C ALA A 342 -17.14 11.77 1.78
N PHE A 343 -15.80 11.82 1.63
CA PHE A 343 -15.15 12.23 0.40
C PHE A 343 -15.47 11.27 -0.75
N TYR A 344 -15.47 9.95 -0.48
CA TYR A 344 -15.83 8.95 -1.47
C TYR A 344 -17.28 9.14 -1.97
N ILE A 345 -18.24 9.34 -1.06
CA ILE A 345 -19.62 9.61 -1.44
C ILE A 345 -19.74 10.91 -2.25
N ALA A 346 -18.98 11.96 -1.88
CA ALA A 346 -18.93 13.20 -2.66
C ALA A 346 -18.49 12.94 -4.10
N MET A 347 -17.45 12.11 -4.32
CA MET A 347 -16.99 11.75 -5.66
C MET A 347 -18.04 10.93 -6.41
N MET A 348 -18.62 9.91 -5.78
CA MET A 348 -19.60 9.03 -6.40
C MET A 348 -20.89 9.75 -6.77
N THR A 349 -21.35 10.70 -5.98
CA THR A 349 -22.56 11.50 -6.28
C THR A 349 -22.31 12.65 -7.26
N SER A 350 -21.06 12.90 -7.64
CA SER A 350 -20.64 13.92 -8.61
C SER A 350 -20.32 13.34 -10.00
N ILE A 351 -20.70 12.10 -10.27
CA ILE A 351 -20.59 11.47 -11.59
C ILE A 351 -21.91 11.62 -12.31
N GLN A 352 -21.91 12.04 -13.57
CA GLN A 352 -23.05 11.90 -14.48
C GLN A 352 -22.94 10.59 -15.26
N VAL A 353 -24.02 9.85 -15.27
CA VAL A 353 -24.21 8.53 -15.86
C VAL A 353 -25.22 8.60 -16.99
#